data_8cb530e1a2d582aa21f8b1b8e95b5084
#
_entry.id   8cb530e1a2d582aa21f8b1b8e95b5084
#
_cell.length_a   1.000
_cell.length_b   1.000
_cell.length_c   1.000
_cell.angle_alpha   90.00
_cell.angle_beta   90.00
_cell.angle_gamma   90.00
#
_symmetry.space_group_name_H-M   'P 1'
#
loop_
_entity.id
_entity.type
_entity.pdbx_description
1 polymer ?
#
loop_
_entity_poly.entity_id
_entity_poly.type
_entity_poly.pdbx_seq_one_letter_code
_entity_poly.pdbx_strand_id
1 'polypeptide(L)'
;MLSIKSLSVSFGGLKALSNVNLDLNENEVVGLIGPNGAGKTTFFNALSGLTDVESGTLSINGKSHKWPKPHHLIDLGISRTLQGVGLFPELTVLENVMIGDNKSSKSGLISGALGLSLKDEKKLRQRALTALERVYASGIADQRADSLPYPVTKRVAIARALVSEPKILLLDEPAGGLGAQDIEWMNSLIHNLATQCSVILVEHHMDVVMSVCDRLYVLNFGEVISSGDVEKVRRDPAVVEAYLGVNN
;
A
#
# COMPACT_ATOMS: atom_id res chain seq x y z
N MET A 1 14.33 0.34 8.10
CA MET A 1 13.63 -0.64 7.23
C MET A 1 13.71 -0.25 5.75
N LEU A 2 13.09 0.84 5.32
CA LEU A 2 13.16 1.39 3.94
C LEU A 2 13.75 2.80 4.01
N SER A 3 14.61 3.16 3.03
CA SER A 3 15.08 4.54 2.86
C SER A 3 15.07 4.91 1.37
N ILE A 4 14.43 6.01 1.06
CA ILE A 4 14.37 6.63 -0.25
C ILE A 4 15.04 7.99 -0.15
N LYS A 5 16.02 8.26 -1.04
CA LYS A 5 16.74 9.54 -1.05
C LYS A 5 16.72 10.14 -2.44
N SER A 6 16.41 11.43 -2.48
CA SER A 6 16.44 12.28 -3.67
C SER A 6 15.62 11.74 -4.84
N LEU A 7 14.47 11.12 -4.55
CA LEU A 7 13.58 10.58 -5.57
C LEU A 7 13.03 11.72 -6.44
N SER A 8 13.29 11.65 -7.75
CA SER A 8 12.71 12.56 -8.73
C SER A 8 12.06 11.78 -9.86
N VAL A 9 10.89 12.26 -10.29
CA VAL A 9 10.09 11.69 -11.38
C VAL A 9 9.56 12.81 -12.24
N SER A 10 9.72 12.68 -13.56
CA SER A 10 9.23 13.66 -14.55
C SER A 10 8.35 12.98 -15.60
N PHE A 11 7.32 13.67 -16.06
CA PHE A 11 6.47 13.28 -17.19
C PHE A 11 6.55 14.36 -18.26
N GLY A 12 7.29 14.09 -19.34
CA GLY A 12 7.60 15.13 -20.33
C GLY A 12 8.33 16.30 -19.66
N GLY A 13 7.76 17.50 -19.76
CA GLY A 13 8.34 18.70 -19.12
C GLY A 13 7.88 18.95 -17.68
N LEU A 14 6.97 18.15 -17.13
CA LEU A 14 6.41 18.32 -15.79
C LEU A 14 7.16 17.47 -14.76
N LYS A 15 7.74 18.12 -13.74
CA LYS A 15 8.37 17.44 -12.60
C LYS A 15 7.29 17.07 -11.58
N ALA A 16 6.96 15.80 -11.52
CA ALA A 16 5.91 15.27 -10.62
C ALA A 16 6.41 14.96 -9.22
N LEU A 17 7.71 14.61 -9.09
CA LEU A 17 8.41 14.50 -7.80
C LEU A 17 9.79 15.15 -7.96
N SER A 18 10.21 15.91 -6.95
CA SER A 18 11.47 16.63 -6.91
C SER A 18 12.20 16.36 -5.61
N ASN A 19 13.27 15.59 -5.69
CA ASN A 19 14.21 15.37 -4.57
C ASN A 19 13.55 14.86 -3.28
N VAL A 20 12.52 14.02 -3.42
CA VAL A 20 11.73 13.48 -2.28
C VAL A 20 12.57 12.50 -1.48
N ASN A 21 12.59 12.71 -0.15
CA ASN A 21 13.22 11.80 0.80
C ASN A 21 12.14 11.23 1.72
N LEU A 22 12.20 9.91 1.99
CA LEU A 22 11.32 9.22 2.92
C LEU A 22 12.04 8.04 3.55
N ASP A 23 12.02 7.97 4.87
CA ASP A 23 12.51 6.84 5.65
C ASP A 23 11.33 6.17 6.37
N LEU A 24 11.33 4.84 6.41
CA LEU A 24 10.35 4.01 7.12
C LEU A 24 11.12 3.06 8.04
N ASN A 25 10.81 3.10 9.33
CA ASN A 25 11.38 2.20 10.31
C ASN A 25 10.63 0.86 10.35
N GLU A 26 11.16 -0.11 11.08
CA GLU A 26 10.50 -1.39 11.28
C GLU A 26 9.27 -1.20 12.18
N ASN A 27 8.15 -1.86 11.81
CA ASN A 27 6.88 -1.78 12.52
C ASN A 27 6.33 -0.34 12.72
N GLU A 28 6.61 0.54 11.77
CA GLU A 28 6.17 1.92 11.77
C GLU A 28 5.06 2.13 10.72
N VAL A 29 4.10 3.01 11.04
CA VAL A 29 3.12 3.53 10.09
C VAL A 29 3.51 4.96 9.71
N VAL A 30 3.91 5.14 8.47
CA VAL A 30 4.23 6.46 7.91
C VAL A 30 3.09 6.91 6.99
N GLY A 31 2.51 8.07 7.28
CA GLY A 31 1.54 8.72 6.41
C GLY A 31 2.22 9.60 5.36
N LEU A 32 1.86 9.42 4.10
CA LEU A 32 2.22 10.31 2.99
C LEU A 32 0.96 11.09 2.59
N ILE A 33 0.88 12.33 3.01
CA ILE A 33 -0.29 13.19 2.83
C ILE A 33 0.02 14.39 1.94
N GLY A 34 -0.99 15.16 1.58
CA GLY A 34 -0.87 16.38 0.77
C GLY A 34 -2.09 16.60 -0.10
N PRO A 35 -2.23 17.79 -0.71
CA PRO A 35 -3.32 18.12 -1.61
C PRO A 35 -3.44 17.18 -2.81
N ASN A 36 -4.54 17.27 -3.55
CA ASN A 36 -4.69 16.58 -4.82
C ASN A 36 -3.63 17.10 -5.81
N GLY A 37 -3.01 16.19 -6.56
CA GLY A 37 -1.93 16.55 -7.46
C GLY A 37 -0.55 16.77 -6.81
N ALA A 38 -0.42 16.60 -5.49
CA ALA A 38 0.85 16.79 -4.77
C ALA A 38 1.95 15.76 -5.13
N GLY A 39 1.61 14.64 -5.80
CA GLY A 39 2.59 13.61 -6.20
C GLY A 39 2.48 12.29 -5.42
N LYS A 40 1.53 12.12 -4.50
CA LYS A 40 1.36 10.92 -3.67
C LYS A 40 1.24 9.63 -4.50
N THR A 41 0.36 9.63 -5.49
CA THR A 41 0.18 8.48 -6.40
C THR A 41 1.44 8.22 -7.23
N THR A 42 2.13 9.28 -7.67
CA THR A 42 3.42 9.16 -8.38
C THR A 42 4.48 8.51 -7.51
N PHE A 43 4.56 8.87 -6.22
CA PHE A 43 5.46 8.26 -5.26
C PHE A 43 5.17 6.75 -5.11
N PHE A 44 3.91 6.36 -4.91
CA PHE A 44 3.52 4.96 -4.83
C PHE A 44 3.82 4.20 -6.12
N ASN A 45 3.57 4.83 -7.27
CA ASN A 45 3.86 4.22 -8.57
C ASN A 45 5.36 4.02 -8.79
N ALA A 46 6.20 5.00 -8.41
CA ALA A 46 7.64 4.87 -8.47
C ALA A 46 8.15 3.71 -7.58
N LEU A 47 7.69 3.66 -6.32
CA LEU A 47 8.07 2.61 -5.38
C LEU A 47 7.53 1.23 -5.81
N SER A 48 6.43 1.18 -6.55
CA SER A 48 5.84 -0.06 -7.09
C SER A 48 6.37 -0.44 -8.48
N GLY A 49 7.26 0.36 -9.07
CA GLY A 49 7.81 0.14 -10.41
C GLY A 49 6.82 0.35 -11.55
N LEU A 50 5.71 1.06 -11.30
CA LEU A 50 4.70 1.44 -12.31
C LEU A 50 5.04 2.74 -13.02
N THR A 51 6.06 3.46 -12.54
CA THR A 51 6.55 4.71 -13.13
C THR A 51 8.08 4.68 -13.08
N ASP A 52 8.71 5.08 -14.18
CA ASP A 52 10.16 5.20 -14.25
C ASP A 52 10.66 6.32 -13.35
N VAL A 53 11.77 6.07 -12.68
CA VAL A 53 12.43 7.02 -11.78
C VAL A 53 13.59 7.68 -12.52
N GLU A 54 13.58 9.02 -12.54
CA GLU A 54 14.63 9.83 -13.18
C GLU A 54 15.93 9.80 -12.36
N SER A 55 15.82 9.98 -11.04
CA SER A 55 16.94 9.95 -10.12
C SER A 55 16.51 9.57 -8.70
N GLY A 56 17.48 9.20 -7.88
CA GLY A 56 17.28 8.83 -6.49
C GLY A 56 17.71 7.41 -6.20
N THR A 57 17.82 7.10 -4.91
CA THR A 57 18.25 5.79 -4.42
C THR A 57 17.20 5.16 -3.54
N LEU A 58 17.08 3.84 -3.64
CA LEU A 58 16.24 2.99 -2.82
C LEU A 58 17.13 2.04 -2.03
N SER A 59 16.96 2.00 -0.71
CA SER A 59 17.58 0.98 0.12
C SER A 59 16.56 0.31 1.05
N ILE A 60 16.73 -1.00 1.22
CA ILE A 60 15.90 -1.84 2.09
C ILE A 60 16.82 -2.61 3.02
N ASN A 61 16.60 -2.50 4.33
CA ASN A 61 17.48 -3.09 5.36
C ASN A 61 18.97 -2.73 5.17
N GLY A 62 19.22 -1.45 4.81
CA GLY A 62 20.58 -0.94 4.59
C GLY A 62 21.24 -1.39 3.29
N LYS A 63 20.60 -2.21 2.47
CA LYS A 63 21.09 -2.64 1.16
C LYS A 63 20.49 -1.78 0.06
N SER A 64 21.33 -1.28 -0.84
CA SER A 64 20.90 -0.56 -2.02
C SER A 64 20.23 -1.49 -3.02
N HIS A 65 19.12 -1.06 -3.58
CA HIS A 65 18.36 -1.76 -4.61
C HIS A 65 18.15 -0.86 -5.82
N LYS A 66 18.06 -1.48 -7.00
CA LYS A 66 17.50 -0.80 -8.18
C LYS A 66 15.99 -0.57 -7.94
N TRP A 67 15.45 0.46 -8.54
CA TRP A 67 14.00 0.64 -8.53
C TRP A 67 13.31 -0.61 -9.09
N PRO A 68 12.31 -1.15 -8.40
CA PRO A 68 11.71 -2.42 -8.78
C PRO A 68 10.94 -2.32 -10.10
N LYS A 69 10.75 -3.46 -10.73
CA LYS A 69 9.65 -3.66 -11.68
C LYS A 69 8.46 -4.25 -10.93
N PRO A 70 7.21 -4.04 -11.38
CA PRO A 70 6.03 -4.47 -10.63
C PRO A 70 6.04 -5.95 -10.20
N HIS A 71 6.50 -6.83 -11.07
CA HIS A 71 6.57 -8.27 -10.83
C HIS A 71 7.70 -8.71 -9.86
N HIS A 72 8.62 -7.80 -9.50
CA HIS A 72 9.68 -8.05 -8.51
C HIS A 72 9.37 -7.43 -7.14
N LEU A 73 8.25 -6.72 -6.98
CA LEU A 73 7.92 -6.01 -5.76
C LEU A 73 7.85 -6.97 -4.55
N ILE A 74 7.21 -8.12 -4.76
CA ILE A 74 7.09 -9.16 -3.73
C ILE A 74 8.46 -9.76 -3.33
N ASP A 75 9.41 -9.85 -4.25
CA ASP A 75 10.77 -10.34 -3.95
C ASP A 75 11.50 -9.39 -2.99
N LEU A 76 11.15 -8.11 -3.00
CA LEU A 76 11.62 -7.10 -2.04
C LEU A 76 10.86 -7.11 -0.71
N GLY A 77 9.84 -7.95 -0.57
CA GLY A 77 8.98 -7.99 0.59
C GLY A 77 8.00 -6.82 0.66
N ILE A 78 7.67 -6.20 -0.46
CA ILE A 78 6.74 -5.07 -0.57
C ILE A 78 5.46 -5.55 -1.24
N SER A 79 4.30 -5.18 -0.68
CA SER A 79 3.00 -5.35 -1.32
C SER A 79 2.22 -4.05 -1.29
N ARG A 80 1.33 -3.88 -2.25
CA ARG A 80 0.50 -2.68 -2.38
C ARG A 80 -0.97 -3.06 -2.59
N THR A 81 -1.87 -2.35 -1.93
CA THR A 81 -3.28 -2.33 -2.33
C THR A 81 -3.46 -1.46 -3.57
N LEU A 82 -4.35 -1.85 -4.47
CA LEU A 82 -4.68 -1.04 -5.63
C LEU A 82 -5.67 0.06 -5.22
N GLN A 83 -5.52 1.24 -5.80
CA GLN A 83 -6.53 2.29 -5.72
C GLN A 83 -7.84 1.74 -6.32
N GLY A 84 -8.95 1.85 -5.58
CA GLY A 84 -10.13 1.03 -5.84
C GLY A 84 -9.87 -0.42 -5.40
N VAL A 85 -10.86 -1.26 -5.40
CA VAL A 85 -10.72 -2.61 -4.84
C VAL A 85 -10.02 -3.56 -5.82
N GLY A 86 -10.29 -3.41 -7.12
CA GLY A 86 -9.68 -4.19 -8.20
C GLY A 86 -9.80 -5.71 -8.02
N LEU A 87 -10.89 -6.19 -7.42
CA LEU A 87 -11.17 -7.63 -7.35
C LEU A 87 -11.71 -8.14 -8.69
N PHE A 88 -11.46 -9.41 -8.97
CA PHE A 88 -12.05 -10.11 -10.08
C PHE A 88 -13.47 -10.54 -9.66
N PRO A 89 -14.54 -9.97 -10.25
CA PRO A 89 -15.90 -10.14 -9.74
C PRO A 89 -16.40 -11.59 -9.82
N GLU A 90 -15.94 -12.32 -10.82
CA GLU A 90 -16.37 -13.68 -11.12
C GLU A 90 -15.69 -14.75 -10.24
N LEU A 91 -14.59 -14.38 -9.60
CA LEU A 91 -13.84 -15.27 -8.71
C LEU A 91 -14.37 -15.19 -7.28
N THR A 92 -14.17 -16.26 -6.55
CA THR A 92 -14.42 -16.29 -5.10
C THR A 92 -13.48 -15.35 -4.35
N VAL A 93 -13.84 -15.00 -3.12
CA VAL A 93 -13.00 -14.22 -2.22
C VAL A 93 -11.63 -14.89 -2.03
N LEU A 94 -11.63 -16.20 -1.81
CA LEU A 94 -10.41 -16.97 -1.63
C LEU A 94 -9.51 -16.93 -2.87
N GLU A 95 -10.08 -17.14 -4.07
CA GLU A 95 -9.33 -17.07 -5.33
C GLU A 95 -8.75 -15.67 -5.58
N ASN A 96 -9.52 -14.61 -5.29
CA ASN A 96 -9.04 -13.24 -5.34
C ASN A 96 -7.82 -13.01 -4.44
N VAL A 97 -7.81 -13.59 -3.24
CA VAL A 97 -6.68 -13.48 -2.33
C VAL A 97 -5.49 -14.31 -2.82
N MET A 98 -5.72 -15.52 -3.32
CA MET A 98 -4.66 -16.40 -3.82
C MET A 98 -3.87 -15.76 -4.98
N ILE A 99 -4.52 -14.98 -5.86
CA ILE A 99 -3.85 -14.25 -6.96
C ILE A 99 -2.79 -13.26 -6.43
N GLY A 100 -2.91 -12.78 -5.20
CA GLY A 100 -1.94 -11.86 -4.58
C GLY A 100 -0.55 -12.46 -4.34
N ASP A 101 -0.37 -13.79 -4.39
CA ASP A 101 0.92 -14.44 -4.22
C ASP A 101 1.57 -14.85 -5.54
N ASN A 102 2.24 -13.89 -6.17
CA ASN A 102 2.99 -14.15 -7.41
C ASN A 102 4.28 -14.98 -7.23
N LYS A 103 4.72 -15.26 -5.98
CA LYS A 103 5.90 -16.11 -5.76
C LYS A 103 5.63 -17.55 -6.22
N SER A 104 4.42 -18.03 -6.01
CA SER A 104 3.98 -19.35 -6.50
C SER A 104 3.79 -19.38 -8.02
N SER A 105 3.62 -18.22 -8.66
CA SER A 105 3.43 -18.07 -10.10
C SER A 105 4.75 -18.15 -10.91
N LYS A 106 5.93 -18.18 -10.27
CA LYS A 106 7.20 -18.41 -10.98
C LYS A 106 7.31 -19.80 -11.63
N SER A 107 6.46 -20.72 -11.24
CA SER A 107 6.26 -21.99 -11.97
C SER A 107 5.36 -21.82 -13.22
N GLY A 108 5.17 -20.60 -13.67
CA GLY A 108 4.69 -20.17 -14.99
C GLY A 108 3.38 -20.78 -15.48
N LEU A 109 2.79 -20.16 -16.47
CA LEU A 109 1.72 -20.66 -17.33
C LEU A 109 1.93 -22.11 -17.85
N ILE A 110 3.17 -22.62 -17.78
CA ILE A 110 3.56 -23.99 -18.11
C ILE A 110 3.23 -24.99 -17.00
N SER A 111 3.19 -24.56 -15.72
CA SER A 111 2.79 -25.44 -14.60
C SER A 111 1.27 -25.55 -14.41
N GLY A 112 0.50 -24.61 -14.94
CA GLY A 112 -0.96 -24.77 -15.06
C GLY A 112 -1.36 -25.91 -16.01
N ALA A 113 -0.51 -26.21 -16.99
CA ALA A 113 -0.67 -27.37 -17.87
C ALA A 113 0.00 -28.64 -17.31
N LEU A 114 0.90 -28.54 -16.30
CA LEU A 114 1.68 -29.65 -15.72
C LEU A 114 1.48 -29.82 -14.21
N GLY A 115 0.41 -29.20 -13.65
CA GLY A 115 0.05 -29.30 -12.22
C GLY A 115 1.05 -28.58 -11.31
N LEU A 116 0.64 -27.44 -10.73
CA LEU A 116 1.18 -27.06 -9.43
C LEU A 116 1.17 -28.32 -8.56
N SER A 117 2.27 -28.63 -7.91
CA SER A 117 2.24 -29.71 -6.92
C SER A 117 1.00 -29.44 -6.04
N LEU A 118 0.10 -30.39 -5.89
CA LEU A 118 -1.07 -30.29 -5.00
C LEU A 118 -0.69 -29.77 -3.61
N LYS A 119 0.58 -29.94 -3.23
CA LYS A 119 1.15 -29.40 -2.00
C LYS A 119 1.33 -27.86 -2.03
N ASP A 120 1.71 -27.29 -3.15
CA ASP A 120 1.96 -25.83 -3.25
C ASP A 120 0.63 -25.08 -3.33
N GLU A 121 -0.34 -25.62 -4.04
CA GLU A 121 -1.71 -25.09 -4.05
C GLU A 121 -2.34 -25.12 -2.65
N LYS A 122 -2.20 -26.24 -1.92
CA LYS A 122 -2.69 -26.36 -0.56
C LYS A 122 -2.03 -25.34 0.38
N LYS A 123 -0.72 -25.11 0.25
CA LYS A 123 0.00 -24.09 1.02
C LYS A 123 -0.49 -22.68 0.69
N LEU A 124 -0.67 -22.35 -0.59
CA LEU A 124 -1.19 -21.07 -1.03
C LEU A 124 -2.60 -20.83 -0.50
N ARG A 125 -3.48 -21.83 -0.62
CA ARG A 125 -4.83 -21.79 -0.07
C ARG A 125 -4.82 -21.52 1.45
N GLN A 126 -3.93 -22.18 2.19
CA GLN A 126 -3.82 -21.98 3.64
C GLN A 126 -3.36 -20.55 3.97
N ARG A 127 -2.36 -20.01 3.26
CA ARG A 127 -1.91 -18.61 3.44
C ARG A 127 -3.02 -17.62 3.10
N ALA A 128 -3.80 -17.89 2.04
CA ALA A 128 -4.93 -17.05 1.67
C ALA A 128 -6.02 -17.05 2.75
N LEU A 129 -6.33 -18.21 3.34
CA LEU A 129 -7.26 -18.28 4.47
C LEU A 129 -6.74 -17.53 5.70
N THR A 130 -5.46 -17.68 6.03
CA THR A 130 -4.83 -16.90 7.12
C THR A 130 -4.88 -15.39 6.84
N ALA A 131 -4.65 -14.97 5.59
CA ALA A 131 -4.78 -13.55 5.22
C ALA A 131 -6.24 -13.05 5.37
N LEU A 132 -7.23 -13.88 5.02
CA LEU A 132 -8.65 -13.57 5.22
C LEU A 132 -9.04 -13.50 6.72
N GLU A 133 -8.48 -14.37 7.56
CA GLU A 133 -8.67 -14.31 9.02
C GLU A 133 -8.19 -12.97 9.59
N ARG A 134 -7.04 -12.47 9.14
CA ARG A 134 -6.47 -11.18 9.58
C ARG A 134 -7.38 -9.98 9.29
N VAL A 135 -8.23 -10.08 8.28
CA VAL A 135 -9.19 -9.03 7.89
C VAL A 135 -10.64 -9.39 8.25
N TYR A 136 -10.84 -10.43 9.09
CA TYR A 136 -12.17 -10.91 9.50
C TYR A 136 -13.10 -11.26 8.33
N ALA A 137 -12.56 -11.89 7.29
CA ALA A 137 -13.30 -12.26 6.09
C ALA A 137 -13.24 -13.78 5.76
N SER A 138 -12.75 -14.63 6.68
CA SER A 138 -12.64 -16.08 6.45
C SER A 138 -14.00 -16.77 6.22
N GLY A 139 -15.06 -16.31 6.89
CA GLY A 139 -16.41 -16.86 6.75
C GLY A 139 -17.07 -16.64 5.39
N ILE A 140 -16.48 -15.83 4.52
CA ILE A 140 -16.99 -15.54 3.16
C ILE A 140 -16.04 -16.02 2.06
N ALA A 141 -15.09 -16.90 2.38
CA ALA A 141 -14.03 -17.33 1.47
C ALA A 141 -14.56 -17.90 0.13
N ASP A 142 -15.68 -18.61 0.16
CA ASP A 142 -16.29 -19.25 -1.01
C ASP A 142 -17.35 -18.37 -1.71
N GLN A 143 -17.63 -17.16 -1.21
CA GLN A 143 -18.55 -16.22 -1.86
C GLN A 143 -17.87 -15.56 -3.06
N ARG A 144 -18.68 -15.20 -4.07
CA ARG A 144 -18.20 -14.42 -5.22
C ARG A 144 -17.95 -12.97 -4.83
N ALA A 145 -16.91 -12.38 -5.42
CA ALA A 145 -16.52 -11.00 -5.09
C ALA A 145 -17.58 -9.97 -5.53
N ASP A 146 -18.35 -10.23 -6.60
CA ASP A 146 -19.40 -9.34 -7.09
C ASP A 146 -20.63 -9.25 -6.16
N SER A 147 -20.78 -10.19 -5.25
CA SER A 147 -21.90 -10.20 -4.28
C SER A 147 -21.62 -9.42 -2.99
N LEU A 148 -20.41 -8.88 -2.82
CA LEU A 148 -19.96 -8.30 -1.58
C LEU A 148 -20.28 -6.80 -1.46
N PRO A 149 -20.66 -6.32 -0.26
CA PRO A 149 -20.70 -4.89 0.03
C PRO A 149 -19.31 -4.26 -0.09
N TYR A 150 -19.27 -2.98 -0.47
CA TYR A 150 -18.01 -2.26 -0.71
C TYR A 150 -17.01 -2.31 0.47
N PRO A 151 -17.41 -2.13 1.75
CA PRO A 151 -16.46 -2.26 2.86
C PRO A 151 -15.82 -3.64 2.95
N VAL A 152 -16.57 -4.69 2.61
CA VAL A 152 -16.05 -6.07 2.61
C VAL A 152 -15.08 -6.29 1.46
N THR A 153 -15.34 -5.71 0.28
CA THR A 153 -14.40 -5.78 -0.85
C THR A 153 -13.06 -5.12 -0.53
N LYS A 154 -13.05 -4.03 0.27
CA LYS A 154 -11.83 -3.40 0.80
C LYS A 154 -11.04 -4.37 1.69
N ARG A 155 -11.70 -5.12 2.57
CA ARG A 155 -11.06 -6.15 3.42
C ARG A 155 -10.38 -7.21 2.57
N VAL A 156 -11.07 -7.72 1.56
CA VAL A 156 -10.52 -8.73 0.63
C VAL A 156 -9.32 -8.19 -0.15
N ALA A 157 -9.36 -6.93 -0.60
CA ALA A 157 -8.23 -6.30 -1.28
C ALA A 157 -6.99 -6.18 -0.38
N ILE A 158 -7.16 -5.90 0.91
CA ILE A 158 -6.07 -5.91 1.88
C ILE A 158 -5.57 -7.34 2.10
N ALA A 159 -6.45 -8.34 2.28
CA ALA A 159 -6.05 -9.74 2.40
C ALA A 159 -5.23 -10.22 1.19
N ARG A 160 -5.62 -9.79 -0.02
CA ARG A 160 -4.85 -10.07 -1.24
C ARG A 160 -3.43 -9.49 -1.20
N ALA A 161 -3.23 -8.33 -0.61
CA ALA A 161 -1.89 -7.77 -0.43
C ALA A 161 -1.10 -8.51 0.69
N LEU A 162 -1.80 -9.05 1.70
CA LEU A 162 -1.20 -9.74 2.84
C LEU A 162 -0.78 -11.18 2.57
N VAL A 163 -1.36 -11.86 1.55
CA VAL A 163 -1.08 -13.29 1.28
C VAL A 163 0.39 -13.57 0.95
N SER A 164 1.12 -12.58 0.44
CA SER A 164 2.55 -12.65 0.18
C SER A 164 3.43 -12.45 1.43
N GLU A 165 2.82 -12.23 2.61
CA GLU A 165 3.49 -11.95 3.88
C GLU A 165 4.51 -10.80 3.75
N PRO A 166 4.07 -9.59 3.34
CA PRO A 166 4.98 -8.48 3.09
C PRO A 166 5.61 -7.98 4.39
N LYS A 167 6.84 -7.47 4.27
CA LYS A 167 7.50 -6.69 5.33
C LYS A 167 7.14 -5.22 5.26
N ILE A 168 6.77 -4.73 4.08
CA ILE A 168 6.33 -3.36 3.83
C ILE A 168 5.00 -3.43 3.08
N LEU A 169 3.99 -2.79 3.62
CA LEU A 169 2.66 -2.70 3.02
C LEU A 169 2.37 -1.26 2.60
N LEU A 170 2.03 -1.07 1.33
CA LEU A 170 1.60 0.21 0.79
C LEU A 170 0.06 0.23 0.74
N LEU A 171 -0.55 1.09 1.55
CA LEU A 171 -2.00 1.27 1.59
C LEU A 171 -2.39 2.57 0.87
N ASP A 172 -3.16 2.43 -0.20
CA ASP A 172 -3.60 3.54 -1.04
C ASP A 172 -5.09 3.84 -0.78
N GLU A 173 -5.35 4.90 -0.01
CA GLU A 173 -6.69 5.36 0.41
C GLU A 173 -7.58 4.24 0.96
N PRO A 174 -7.12 3.50 1.99
CA PRO A 174 -7.88 2.35 2.49
C PRO A 174 -9.23 2.75 3.10
N ALA A 175 -9.36 3.96 3.67
CA ALA A 175 -10.60 4.45 4.26
C ALA A 175 -11.56 5.10 3.25
N GLY A 176 -11.12 5.33 2.01
CA GLY A 176 -11.94 5.97 0.98
C GLY A 176 -13.27 5.25 0.74
N GLY A 177 -14.39 5.97 0.87
CA GLY A 177 -15.75 5.44 0.67
C GLY A 177 -16.30 4.58 1.81
N LEU A 178 -15.62 4.51 2.97
CA LEU A 178 -16.08 3.80 4.16
C LEU A 178 -16.94 4.70 5.05
N GLY A 179 -17.91 4.10 5.74
CA GLY A 179 -18.64 4.74 6.82
C GLY A 179 -17.88 4.74 8.14
N ALA A 180 -18.34 5.49 9.15
CA ALA A 180 -17.65 5.68 10.42
C ALA A 180 -17.26 4.37 11.12
N GLN A 181 -18.16 3.39 11.19
CA GLN A 181 -17.89 2.09 11.82
C GLN A 181 -16.79 1.30 11.07
N ASP A 182 -16.78 1.35 9.74
CA ASP A 182 -15.77 0.69 8.93
C ASP A 182 -14.41 1.39 9.01
N ILE A 183 -14.40 2.72 9.24
CA ILE A 183 -13.19 3.49 9.50
C ILE A 183 -12.56 3.07 10.84
N GLU A 184 -13.33 2.92 11.92
CA GLU A 184 -12.83 2.44 13.22
C GLU A 184 -12.23 1.03 13.10
N TRP A 185 -12.92 0.16 12.35
CA TRP A 185 -12.40 -1.16 12.06
C TRP A 185 -11.08 -1.08 11.25
N MET A 186 -11.02 -0.22 10.22
CA MET A 186 -9.82 -0.02 9.39
C MET A 186 -8.63 0.47 10.24
N ASN A 187 -8.86 1.43 11.14
CA ASN A 187 -7.83 1.92 12.05
C ASN A 187 -7.30 0.79 12.93
N SER A 188 -8.19 -0.01 13.51
CA SER A 188 -7.81 -1.17 14.32
C SER A 188 -7.02 -2.20 13.52
N LEU A 189 -7.40 -2.43 12.26
CA LEU A 189 -6.66 -3.32 11.37
C LEU A 189 -5.26 -2.79 11.10
N ILE A 190 -5.10 -1.51 10.74
CA ILE A 190 -3.79 -0.90 10.45
C ILE A 190 -2.86 -1.00 11.67
N HIS A 191 -3.35 -0.72 12.88
CA HIS A 191 -2.57 -0.89 14.11
C HIS A 191 -2.11 -2.34 14.28
N ASN A 192 -2.99 -3.33 14.07
CA ASN A 192 -2.62 -4.74 14.16
C ASN A 192 -1.60 -5.14 13.08
N LEU A 193 -1.72 -4.62 11.87
CA LEU A 193 -0.76 -4.88 10.79
C LEU A 193 0.61 -4.30 11.09
N ALA A 194 0.67 -3.12 11.70
CA ALA A 194 1.92 -2.44 12.07
C ALA A 194 2.77 -3.25 13.08
N THR A 195 2.18 -4.17 13.83
CA THR A 195 2.94 -5.09 14.69
C THR A 195 3.68 -6.19 13.91
N GLN A 196 3.41 -6.35 12.62
CA GLN A 196 3.91 -7.46 11.79
C GLN A 196 4.66 -6.99 10.53
N CYS A 197 4.31 -5.80 10.03
CA CYS A 197 4.95 -5.19 8.87
C CYS A 197 4.91 -3.67 8.99
N SER A 198 5.86 -3.00 8.36
CA SER A 198 5.86 -1.54 8.27
C SER A 198 4.86 -1.08 7.20
N VAL A 199 4.21 0.06 7.41
CA VAL A 199 3.15 0.55 6.54
C VAL A 199 3.49 1.94 6.01
N ILE A 200 3.34 2.15 4.70
CA ILE A 200 3.21 3.50 4.13
C ILE A 200 1.76 3.68 3.72
N LEU A 201 1.13 4.71 4.28
CA LEU A 201 -0.28 5.01 4.09
C LEU A 201 -0.43 6.30 3.29
N VAL A 202 -1.12 6.25 2.15
CA VAL A 202 -1.66 7.45 1.48
C VAL A 202 -3.11 7.60 1.89
N GLU A 203 -3.47 8.71 2.49
CA GLU A 203 -4.83 9.02 2.95
C GLU A 203 -5.12 10.52 2.88
N HIS A 204 -6.40 10.84 2.75
CA HIS A 204 -6.91 12.21 2.80
C HIS A 204 -7.90 12.44 3.98
N HIS A 205 -8.34 11.37 4.65
CA HIS A 205 -9.12 11.44 5.88
C HIS A 205 -8.20 11.69 7.06
N MET A 206 -8.15 12.95 7.51
CA MET A 206 -7.21 13.36 8.57
C MET A 206 -7.44 12.61 9.89
N ASP A 207 -8.69 12.25 10.21
CA ASP A 207 -8.99 11.46 11.43
C ASP A 207 -8.32 10.09 11.39
N VAL A 208 -8.28 9.44 10.22
CA VAL A 208 -7.55 8.18 10.03
C VAL A 208 -6.06 8.40 10.17
N VAL A 209 -5.51 9.39 9.46
CA VAL A 209 -4.08 9.73 9.50
C VAL A 209 -3.63 9.99 10.94
N MET A 210 -4.37 10.82 11.67
CA MET A 210 -4.08 11.17 13.07
C MET A 210 -4.20 9.98 14.02
N SER A 211 -5.07 9.02 13.71
CA SER A 211 -5.28 7.83 14.53
C SER A 211 -4.17 6.80 14.36
N VAL A 212 -3.70 6.55 13.12
CA VAL A 212 -2.90 5.35 12.83
C VAL A 212 -1.43 5.62 12.52
N CYS A 213 -1.06 6.86 12.15
CA CYS A 213 0.31 7.16 11.74
C CYS A 213 1.21 7.53 12.93
N ASP A 214 2.43 7.00 12.92
CA ASP A 214 3.49 7.40 13.85
C ASP A 214 4.20 8.69 13.38
N ARG A 215 4.42 8.80 12.06
CA ARG A 215 5.04 9.97 11.42
C ARG A 215 4.34 10.30 10.11
N LEU A 216 4.50 11.57 9.70
CA LEU A 216 3.97 12.08 8.45
C LEU A 216 5.07 12.64 7.56
N TYR A 217 4.83 12.54 6.26
CA TYR A 217 5.48 13.31 5.21
C TYR A 217 4.39 14.03 4.42
N VAL A 218 4.53 15.35 4.27
CA VAL A 218 3.57 16.16 3.53
C VAL A 218 4.17 16.54 2.19
N LEU A 219 3.56 16.05 1.12
CA LEU A 219 3.90 16.43 -0.24
C LEU A 219 3.07 17.63 -0.68
N ASN A 220 3.72 18.58 -1.35
CA ASN A 220 3.08 19.66 -2.10
C ASN A 220 3.87 19.93 -3.37
N PHE A 221 3.19 19.97 -4.53
CA PHE A 221 3.82 20.13 -5.85
C PHE A 221 5.07 19.28 -6.08
N GLY A 222 5.05 18.02 -5.64
CA GLY A 222 6.13 17.05 -5.82
C GLY A 222 7.30 17.17 -4.83
N GLU A 223 7.24 18.03 -3.84
CA GLU A 223 8.27 18.23 -2.83
C GLU A 223 7.75 17.92 -1.42
N VAL A 224 8.62 17.46 -0.53
CA VAL A 224 8.28 17.30 0.89
C VAL A 224 8.41 18.66 1.58
N ILE A 225 7.29 19.25 1.97
CA ILE A 225 7.26 20.55 2.64
C ILE A 225 7.36 20.45 4.17
N SER A 226 6.96 19.30 4.74
CA SER A 226 7.08 19.03 6.18
C SER A 226 7.17 17.54 6.43
N SER A 227 7.87 17.13 7.48
CA SER A 227 7.93 15.75 7.92
C SER A 227 8.24 15.63 9.41
N GLY A 228 7.78 14.55 10.03
CA GLY A 228 8.04 14.24 11.43
C GLY A 228 6.83 13.73 12.18
N ASP A 229 6.83 13.92 13.48
CA ASP A 229 5.75 13.59 14.39
C ASP A 229 4.42 14.21 13.94
N VAL A 230 3.33 13.46 14.09
CA VAL A 230 1.99 13.82 13.62
C VAL A 230 1.53 15.16 14.16
N GLU A 231 1.69 15.40 15.47
CA GLU A 231 1.27 16.65 16.14
C GLU A 231 2.11 17.86 15.69
N LYS A 232 3.41 17.65 15.44
CA LYS A 232 4.30 18.70 14.93
C LYS A 232 3.90 19.08 13.51
N VAL A 233 3.72 18.11 12.63
CA VAL A 233 3.36 18.34 11.22
C VAL A 233 2.00 19.01 11.10
N ARG A 234 1.02 18.62 11.91
CA ARG A 234 -0.31 19.24 11.94
C ARG A 234 -0.29 20.75 12.20
N ARG A 235 0.69 21.22 13.01
CA ARG A 235 0.82 22.63 13.40
C ARG A 235 1.77 23.43 12.52
N ASP A 236 2.38 22.78 11.53
CA ASP A 236 3.32 23.43 10.64
C ASP A 236 2.59 24.44 9.73
N PRO A 237 2.97 25.73 9.77
CA PRO A 237 2.34 26.76 8.93
C PRO A 237 2.35 26.44 7.43
N ALA A 238 3.42 25.82 6.92
CA ALA A 238 3.52 25.44 5.51
C ALA A 238 2.49 24.36 5.15
N VAL A 239 2.18 23.45 6.08
CA VAL A 239 1.13 22.43 5.90
C VAL A 239 -0.25 23.07 5.88
N VAL A 240 -0.52 23.96 6.85
CA VAL A 240 -1.80 24.68 6.93
C VAL A 240 -2.04 25.49 5.66
N GLU A 241 -1.05 26.22 5.17
CA GLU A 241 -1.12 27.01 3.94
C GLU A 241 -1.38 26.12 2.72
N ALA A 242 -0.68 24.98 2.58
CA ALA A 242 -0.83 24.05 1.47
C ALA A 242 -2.26 23.48 1.38
N TYR A 243 -2.92 23.28 2.50
CA TYR A 243 -4.31 22.78 2.53
C TYR A 243 -5.36 23.89 2.40
N LEU A 244 -5.10 25.12 2.92
CA LEU A 244 -6.01 26.28 2.80
C LEU A 244 -5.89 26.97 1.44
N GLY A 245 -4.70 27.00 0.83
CA GLY A 245 -4.46 27.64 -0.47
C GLY A 245 -5.11 26.95 -1.67
N VAL A 246 -5.64 25.74 -1.48
CA VAL A 246 -6.35 24.97 -2.54
C VAL A 246 -7.84 25.40 -2.66
N ASN A 247 -8.34 26.23 -1.75
CA ASN A 247 -9.75 26.67 -1.71
C ASN A 247 -9.99 28.04 -2.38
N ASN A 248 -9.06 28.56 -3.19
CA ASN A 248 -9.23 29.81 -3.97
C ASN A 248 -9.25 29.53 -5.46
#